data_064ad9a4a7a2d92a72eebe895a8a9795
#
_entry.id   064ad9a4a7a2d92a72eebe895a8a9795
#
_cell.length_a   1.000
_cell.length_b   1.000
_cell.length_c   1.000
_cell.angle_alpha   90.00
_cell.angle_beta   90.00
_cell.angle_gamma   90.00
#
_symmetry.space_group_name_H-M   'P 1'
#
loop_
_entity.id
_entity.type
_entity.pdbx_description
1 polymer ?
#
loop_
_entity_poly.entity_id
_entity_poly.type
_entity_poly.pdbx_seq_one_letter_code
_entity_poly.pdbx_strand_id
1 'polypeptide(L)'
;TCALPICGAGIINRPAYGDGDSKPVTLTATASYNGGEKVTKTIEVTVKEKTRIAPDTGYAAVTFESDSNGGEKAWVASTEKNDFFTFKTRNNGQAVLTNDADTGGLRDMFVLRSHEGDKYYLIATDLKVSSMGWSQNQVNGSRKVEVYESTDMMNWTRTNGDGNGGITINTPNAGMTWAPEAYWDDDLNAYVVFFSSRMFTDDTRTTPVKNDKTGNSSYAQVRYAITRDFVNFTEPQMWQDTGYSRIDSTVRKIGGYYYRFTKNEQGGAAGDYITTGKSIFLERSKVLTAPTTEA
;
A
#
# COMPACT_ATOMS: atom_id res chain seq x y z
N THR A 1 -6.21 1.06 -31.08
CA THR A 1 -5.09 1.48 -30.21
C THR A 1 -4.95 3.00 -30.28
N CYS A 2 -4.96 3.65 -29.12
CA CYS A 2 -4.73 5.09 -29.04
C CYS A 2 -3.23 5.36 -29.18
N ALA A 3 -2.84 6.08 -30.21
CA ALA A 3 -1.44 6.47 -30.46
C ALA A 3 -1.05 7.77 -29.75
N LEU A 4 -2.01 8.44 -29.08
CA LEU A 4 -1.76 9.69 -28.37
C LEU A 4 -1.28 9.39 -26.94
N PRO A 5 -0.44 10.28 -26.35
CA PRO A 5 -0.01 10.15 -24.95
C PRO A 5 -1.17 10.10 -23.95
N ILE A 6 -2.29 10.77 -24.28
CA ILE A 6 -3.54 10.72 -23.50
C ILE A 6 -4.71 10.52 -24.46
N CYS A 7 -5.51 9.50 -24.20
CA CYS A 7 -6.72 9.22 -24.97
C CYS A 7 -7.95 9.88 -24.36
N GLY A 8 -8.99 10.06 -25.18
CA GLY A 8 -10.29 10.60 -24.70
C GLY A 8 -10.94 9.80 -23.57
N ALA A 9 -10.57 8.52 -23.39
CA ALA A 9 -10.98 7.71 -22.24
C ALA A 9 -10.10 7.92 -20.98
N GLY A 10 -9.18 8.89 -20.99
CA GLY A 10 -8.26 9.15 -19.88
C GLY A 10 -7.11 8.16 -19.75
N ILE A 11 -6.91 7.28 -20.73
CA ILE A 11 -5.77 6.35 -20.73
C ILE A 11 -4.49 7.12 -21.09
N ILE A 12 -3.48 6.99 -20.26
CA ILE A 12 -2.17 7.59 -20.44
C ILE A 12 -1.22 6.54 -21.04
N ASN A 13 -0.65 6.84 -22.21
CA ASN A 13 0.39 6.04 -22.84
C ASN A 13 1.72 6.78 -22.67
N ARG A 14 2.54 6.34 -21.72
CA ARG A 14 3.85 6.96 -21.50
C ARG A 14 4.81 6.61 -22.65
N PRO A 15 5.61 7.59 -23.14
CA PRO A 15 6.70 7.30 -24.07
C PRO A 15 7.64 6.23 -23.52
N ALA A 16 8.26 5.46 -24.39
CA ALA A 16 9.26 4.48 -23.97
C ALA A 16 10.52 5.19 -23.44
N TYR A 17 11.30 4.47 -22.63
CA TYR A 17 12.58 4.98 -22.15
C TYR A 17 13.50 5.36 -23.31
N GLY A 18 14.03 6.58 -23.28
CA GLY A 18 14.90 7.13 -24.30
C GLY A 18 14.19 7.91 -25.42
N ASP A 19 12.86 7.89 -25.46
CA ASP A 19 12.08 8.68 -26.43
C ASP A 19 11.87 10.14 -25.98
N GLY A 20 12.15 10.43 -24.70
CA GLY A 20 11.88 11.71 -24.07
C GLY A 20 10.41 11.89 -23.67
N ASP A 21 10.14 12.92 -22.88
CA ASP A 21 8.79 13.29 -22.48
C ASP A 21 7.91 13.63 -23.69
N SER A 22 6.61 13.43 -23.56
CA SER A 22 5.67 13.83 -24.62
C SER A 22 5.74 15.34 -24.88
N LYS A 23 5.36 15.76 -26.09
CA LYS A 23 4.97 17.17 -26.30
C LYS A 23 3.80 17.51 -25.35
N PRO A 24 3.64 18.80 -24.97
CA PRO A 24 2.48 19.22 -24.19
C PRO A 24 1.16 18.80 -24.85
N VAL A 25 0.24 18.27 -24.05
CA VAL A 25 -1.10 17.87 -24.45
C VAL A 25 -2.09 18.79 -23.76
N THR A 26 -2.94 19.46 -24.53
CA THR A 26 -4.01 20.31 -23.99
C THR A 26 -5.23 19.45 -23.67
N LEU A 27 -5.59 19.37 -22.41
CA LEU A 27 -6.85 18.79 -21.95
C LEU A 27 -7.89 19.90 -21.82
N THR A 28 -9.10 19.68 -22.37
CA THR A 28 -10.20 20.64 -22.27
C THR A 28 -11.35 19.99 -21.48
N ALA A 29 -11.64 20.53 -20.31
CA ALA A 29 -12.84 20.17 -19.56
C ALA A 29 -13.97 21.16 -19.92
N THR A 30 -15.15 20.63 -20.26
CA THR A 30 -16.33 21.43 -20.55
C THR A 30 -17.47 21.03 -19.60
N ALA A 31 -18.01 21.99 -18.87
CA ALA A 31 -19.19 21.79 -18.05
C ALA A 31 -20.37 22.63 -18.61
N SER A 32 -21.57 22.04 -18.59
CA SER A 32 -22.80 22.72 -18.94
C SER A 32 -23.89 22.36 -17.92
N TYR A 33 -24.74 23.33 -17.56
CA TYR A 33 -25.86 23.12 -16.66
C TYR A 33 -27.16 23.40 -17.41
N ASN A 34 -28.10 22.46 -17.42
CA ASN A 34 -29.43 22.55 -18.02
C ASN A 34 -29.48 23.16 -19.45
N GLY A 35 -28.50 22.83 -20.29
CA GLY A 35 -28.47 23.36 -21.66
C GLY A 35 -28.03 24.83 -21.78
N GLY A 36 -27.61 25.46 -20.69
CA GLY A 36 -27.12 26.83 -20.63
C GLY A 36 -25.67 27.00 -21.13
N GLU A 37 -25.06 28.12 -20.80
CA GLU A 37 -23.69 28.44 -21.21
C GLU A 37 -22.70 27.33 -20.82
N LYS A 38 -21.79 27.02 -21.77
CA LYS A 38 -20.72 26.09 -21.57
C LYS A 38 -19.51 26.81 -20.95
N VAL A 39 -19.06 26.34 -19.81
CA VAL A 39 -17.79 26.77 -19.21
C VAL A 39 -16.72 25.78 -19.62
N THR A 40 -15.61 26.25 -20.17
CA THR A 40 -14.47 25.45 -20.56
C THR A 40 -13.25 25.84 -19.75
N LYS A 41 -12.44 24.82 -19.33
CA LYS A 41 -11.12 25.00 -18.74
C LYS A 41 -10.13 24.16 -19.51
N THR A 42 -9.01 24.76 -19.91
CA THR A 42 -7.88 24.06 -20.53
C THR A 42 -6.77 23.86 -19.53
N ILE A 43 -6.10 22.72 -19.61
CA ILE A 43 -4.93 22.35 -18.79
C ILE A 43 -3.90 21.75 -19.74
N GLU A 44 -2.69 22.27 -19.73
CA GLU A 44 -1.57 21.66 -20.45
C GLU A 44 -0.88 20.64 -19.52
N VAL A 45 -0.64 19.45 -20.04
CA VAL A 45 0.05 18.37 -19.33
C VAL A 45 1.14 17.78 -20.23
N THR A 46 2.24 17.36 -19.61
CA THR A 46 3.32 16.62 -20.29
C THR A 46 3.37 15.22 -19.69
N VAL A 47 3.29 14.20 -20.55
CA VAL A 47 3.41 12.81 -20.11
C VAL A 47 4.89 12.44 -20.08
N LYS A 48 5.38 12.10 -18.90
CA LYS A 48 6.77 11.71 -18.69
C LYS A 48 7.09 10.36 -19.34
N GLU A 49 8.28 10.24 -19.93
CA GLU A 49 8.75 8.94 -20.42
C GLU A 49 8.83 7.89 -19.29
N LYS A 50 8.80 6.63 -19.67
CA LYS A 50 9.04 5.52 -18.72
C LYS A 50 10.46 5.55 -18.22
N THR A 51 10.68 5.22 -16.96
CA THR A 51 12.01 4.91 -16.45
C THR A 51 12.44 3.51 -16.95
N ARG A 52 13.65 3.11 -16.68
CA ARG A 52 14.14 1.77 -17.04
C ARG A 52 14.73 1.10 -15.82
N ILE A 53 14.29 -0.13 -15.58
CA ILE A 53 14.92 -1.03 -14.62
C ILE A 53 15.69 -2.12 -15.36
N ALA A 54 16.77 -2.59 -14.74
CA ALA A 54 17.52 -3.73 -15.27
C ALA A 54 16.66 -5.00 -15.30
N PRO A 55 16.90 -5.94 -16.22
CA PRO A 55 16.27 -7.25 -16.17
C PRO A 55 16.55 -7.97 -14.84
N ASP A 56 15.55 -8.70 -14.34
CA ASP A 56 15.70 -9.50 -13.12
C ASP A 56 16.66 -10.66 -13.36
N THR A 57 17.64 -10.80 -12.47
CA THR A 57 18.65 -11.87 -12.53
C THR A 57 18.60 -12.81 -11.32
N GLY A 58 17.73 -12.52 -10.35
CA GLY A 58 17.58 -13.27 -9.12
C GLY A 58 16.40 -12.76 -8.29
N TYR A 59 16.50 -12.95 -7.01
CA TYR A 59 15.49 -12.53 -6.03
C TYR A 59 16.02 -11.41 -5.16
N ALA A 60 15.13 -10.53 -4.72
CA ALA A 60 15.40 -9.50 -3.74
C ALA A 60 14.41 -9.61 -2.57
N ALA A 61 14.87 -9.25 -1.39
CA ALA A 61 14.07 -9.12 -0.18
C ALA A 61 14.37 -7.76 0.46
N VAL A 62 13.32 -7.12 0.95
CA VAL A 62 13.43 -5.92 1.78
C VAL A 62 12.91 -6.26 3.16
N THR A 63 13.66 -5.94 4.19
CA THR A 63 13.37 -6.32 5.58
C THR A 63 13.62 -5.16 6.52
N PHE A 64 13.06 -5.23 7.72
CA PHE A 64 13.51 -4.48 8.89
C PHE A 64 14.05 -5.45 9.94
N GLU A 65 14.83 -4.97 10.90
CA GLU A 65 15.52 -5.85 11.83
C GLU A 65 14.79 -6.04 13.17
N SER A 66 14.40 -4.94 13.82
CA SER A 66 13.83 -5.02 15.17
C SER A 66 13.09 -3.77 15.60
N ASP A 67 12.41 -3.83 16.76
CA ASP A 67 11.73 -2.71 17.42
C ASP A 67 12.69 -1.73 18.14
N SER A 68 13.96 -2.06 18.21
CA SER A 68 14.94 -1.32 19.00
C SER A 68 16.18 -0.95 18.19
N ASN A 69 16.99 -0.05 18.74
CA ASN A 69 18.29 0.33 18.21
C ASN A 69 18.27 0.84 16.76
N GLY A 70 17.16 1.44 16.31
CA GLY A 70 17.03 1.91 14.94
C GLY A 70 16.89 0.80 13.90
N GLY A 71 16.40 -0.37 14.31
CA GLY A 71 16.13 -1.51 13.43
C GLY A 71 14.87 -1.34 12.56
N GLU A 72 14.10 -0.26 12.75
CA GLU A 72 12.90 0.09 11.96
C GLU A 72 13.30 0.94 10.74
N LYS A 73 14.12 0.34 9.87
CA LYS A 73 14.62 0.89 8.61
C LYS A 73 14.52 -0.18 7.55
N ALA A 74 14.81 0.13 6.30
CA ALA A 74 14.81 -0.87 5.23
C ALA A 74 16.23 -1.35 4.90
N TRP A 75 16.41 -2.65 4.94
CA TRP A 75 17.60 -3.37 4.45
C TRP A 75 17.23 -4.16 3.22
N VAL A 76 18.16 -4.29 2.31
CA VAL A 76 18.00 -5.09 1.10
C VAL A 76 18.97 -6.26 1.13
N ALA A 77 18.45 -7.43 0.83
CA ALA A 77 19.23 -8.60 0.48
C ALA A 77 18.83 -9.09 -0.91
N SER A 78 19.75 -9.62 -1.67
CA SER A 78 19.44 -10.22 -2.95
C SER A 78 20.34 -11.41 -3.26
N THR A 79 19.87 -12.27 -4.16
CA THR A 79 20.64 -13.39 -4.67
C THR A 79 21.52 -12.95 -5.85
N GLU A 80 22.62 -13.65 -6.10
CA GLU A 80 23.49 -13.39 -7.25
C GLU A 80 23.03 -14.14 -8.52
N LYS A 81 22.14 -15.10 -8.33
CA LYS A 81 21.61 -15.98 -9.37
C LYS A 81 20.13 -16.21 -9.10
N ASN A 82 19.47 -16.90 -10.00
CA ASN A 82 18.12 -17.43 -9.79
C ASN A 82 18.12 -18.60 -8.78
N ASP A 83 18.57 -18.31 -7.57
CA ASP A 83 18.67 -19.23 -6.43
C ASP A 83 18.03 -18.59 -5.20
N PHE A 84 16.80 -19.00 -4.87
CA PHE A 84 16.02 -18.42 -3.77
C PHE A 84 16.62 -18.64 -2.37
N PHE A 85 17.59 -19.51 -2.22
CA PHE A 85 18.12 -19.89 -0.89
C PHE A 85 19.39 -19.15 -0.49
N THR A 86 20.03 -18.40 -1.40
CA THR A 86 21.35 -17.80 -1.16
C THR A 86 21.27 -16.26 -1.21
N PHE A 87 20.65 -15.66 -0.20
CA PHE A 87 20.60 -14.20 -0.07
C PHE A 87 21.89 -13.64 0.53
N LYS A 88 22.33 -12.51 0.01
CA LYS A 88 23.38 -11.67 0.57
C LYS A 88 22.86 -10.28 0.85
N THR A 89 23.17 -9.75 2.02
CA THR A 89 22.88 -8.36 2.34
C THR A 89 23.58 -7.42 1.36
N ARG A 90 22.89 -6.33 1.00
CA ARG A 90 23.45 -5.27 0.14
C ARG A 90 23.84 -4.06 0.97
N ASN A 91 24.35 -3.02 0.32
CA ASN A 91 24.78 -1.78 0.95
C ASN A 91 25.79 -2.01 2.10
N ASN A 92 26.68 -2.98 1.98
CA ASN A 92 27.65 -3.36 3.03
C ASN A 92 26.97 -3.66 4.39
N GLY A 93 25.75 -4.21 4.37
CA GLY A 93 24.98 -4.51 5.57
C GLY A 93 24.33 -3.30 6.24
N GLN A 94 24.38 -2.13 5.60
CA GLN A 94 23.71 -0.92 6.09
C GLN A 94 22.30 -0.80 5.51
N ALA A 95 21.41 -0.12 6.22
CA ALA A 95 20.09 0.21 5.70
C ALA A 95 20.20 1.01 4.39
N VAL A 96 19.33 0.72 3.45
CA VAL A 96 19.22 1.46 2.18
C VAL A 96 18.23 2.63 2.29
N LEU A 97 17.33 2.57 3.28
CA LEU A 97 16.30 3.60 3.48
C LEU A 97 16.03 3.78 4.97
N THR A 98 15.96 5.02 5.38
CA THR A 98 15.57 5.45 6.74
C THR A 98 14.42 6.45 6.59
N ASN A 99 13.37 6.31 7.40
CA ASN A 99 12.33 7.33 7.48
C ASN A 99 12.85 8.53 8.27
N ASP A 100 12.88 9.69 7.66
CA ASP A 100 13.32 10.96 8.23
C ASP A 100 12.15 11.87 8.61
N ALA A 101 10.92 11.39 8.48
CA ALA A 101 9.69 12.11 8.75
C ALA A 101 8.73 11.30 9.64
N ASP A 102 7.61 11.89 10.00
CA ASP A 102 6.50 11.27 10.72
C ASP A 102 6.95 10.54 12.01
N THR A 103 6.74 9.23 12.13
CA THR A 103 7.18 8.48 13.31
C THR A 103 8.70 8.21 13.32
N GLY A 104 9.34 8.28 12.17
CA GLY A 104 10.76 7.96 11.99
C GLY A 104 11.05 6.47 11.93
N GLY A 105 10.07 5.61 11.73
CA GLY A 105 10.22 4.17 11.58
C GLY A 105 9.60 3.65 10.28
N LEU A 106 10.17 2.57 9.74
CA LEU A 106 9.66 1.80 8.60
C LEU A 106 9.53 0.35 9.01
N ARG A 107 8.32 -0.20 8.88
CA ARG A 107 8.02 -1.60 9.17
C ARG A 107 7.21 -2.23 8.03
N ASP A 108 7.14 -3.55 8.05
CA ASP A 108 6.25 -4.33 7.18
C ASP A 108 6.36 -3.91 5.71
N MET A 109 7.59 -3.75 5.21
CA MET A 109 7.82 -3.27 3.85
C MET A 109 7.31 -4.27 2.83
N PHE A 110 6.50 -3.78 1.91
CA PHE A 110 6.06 -4.49 0.73
C PHE A 110 6.66 -3.87 -0.52
N VAL A 111 7.35 -4.66 -1.33
CA VAL A 111 7.94 -4.20 -2.59
C VAL A 111 7.19 -4.83 -3.76
N LEU A 112 6.79 -4.01 -4.69
CA LEU A 112 6.19 -4.44 -5.93
C LEU A 112 6.83 -3.74 -7.14
N ARG A 113 6.85 -4.45 -8.27
CA ARG A 113 7.14 -3.83 -9.56
C ARG A 113 5.92 -3.02 -10.01
N SER A 114 6.13 -1.84 -10.57
CA SER A 114 5.05 -1.07 -11.19
C SER A 114 4.34 -1.91 -12.26
N HIS A 115 3.04 -1.65 -12.47
CA HIS A 115 2.28 -2.31 -13.53
C HIS A 115 2.93 -2.11 -14.92
N GLU A 116 3.51 -0.94 -15.15
CA GLU A 116 4.24 -0.65 -16.38
C GLU A 116 5.63 -1.31 -16.47
N GLY A 117 6.12 -1.92 -15.38
CA GLY A 117 7.39 -2.63 -15.32
C GLY A 117 8.63 -1.74 -15.37
N ASP A 118 8.49 -0.44 -15.12
CA ASP A 118 9.52 0.57 -15.31
C ASP A 118 10.21 1.01 -14.00
N LYS A 119 9.65 0.66 -12.85
CA LYS A 119 10.18 0.95 -11.52
C LYS A 119 9.66 -0.02 -10.47
N TYR A 120 10.17 0.09 -9.27
CA TYR A 120 9.67 -0.57 -8.07
C TYR A 120 9.03 0.45 -7.13
N TYR A 121 7.99 0.03 -6.44
CA TYR A 121 7.44 0.74 -5.29
C TYR A 121 7.76 -0.02 -4.01
N LEU A 122 8.06 0.70 -2.94
CA LEU A 122 8.13 0.20 -1.58
C LEU A 122 7.04 0.91 -0.79
N ILE A 123 6.16 0.13 -0.18
CA ILE A 123 5.11 0.61 0.71
C ILE A 123 5.43 0.09 2.10
N ALA A 124 5.35 0.94 3.13
CA ALA A 124 5.70 0.56 4.49
C ALA A 124 4.74 1.16 5.52
N THR A 125 4.65 0.48 6.66
CA THR A 125 4.03 1.02 7.86
C THR A 125 4.89 2.15 8.41
N ASP A 126 4.29 3.31 8.63
CA ASP A 126 4.87 4.41 9.39
C ASP A 126 4.72 4.11 10.90
N LEU A 127 5.68 3.40 11.44
CA LEU A 127 5.67 2.97 12.84
C LEU A 127 7.07 2.90 13.41
N LYS A 128 7.27 3.59 14.53
CA LYS A 128 8.42 3.43 15.42
C LYS A 128 7.92 3.02 16.80
N VAL A 129 8.08 1.75 17.13
CA VAL A 129 7.53 1.18 18.37
C VAL A 129 8.05 1.89 19.61
N SER A 130 9.33 2.25 19.62
CA SER A 130 9.96 2.95 20.75
C SER A 130 9.38 4.34 21.02
N SER A 131 8.62 4.93 20.10
CA SER A 131 8.03 6.27 20.29
C SER A 131 6.88 6.28 21.30
N MET A 132 5.96 5.29 21.20
CA MET A 132 4.73 5.25 22.02
C MET A 132 4.42 3.84 22.57
N GLY A 133 5.18 2.82 22.18
CA GLY A 133 4.89 1.42 22.49
C GLY A 133 3.72 0.84 21.69
N TRP A 134 3.57 -0.46 21.72
CA TRP A 134 2.59 -1.20 20.91
C TRP A 134 1.13 -0.78 21.15
N SER A 135 0.73 -0.63 22.42
CA SER A 135 -0.67 -0.32 22.74
C SER A 135 -1.10 1.05 22.26
N GLN A 136 -0.26 2.07 22.45
CA GLN A 136 -0.57 3.44 22.02
C GLN A 136 -0.53 3.58 20.50
N ASN A 137 0.39 2.89 19.84
CA ASN A 137 0.45 2.91 18.38
C ASN A 137 -0.77 2.24 17.71
N GLN A 138 -1.56 1.43 18.42
CA GLN A 138 -2.82 0.89 17.92
C GLN A 138 -4.02 1.84 18.07
N VAL A 139 -3.90 2.86 18.90
CA VAL A 139 -4.96 3.85 19.18
C VAL A 139 -4.63 5.21 18.58
N ASN A 140 -3.40 5.67 18.79
CA ASN A 140 -2.91 6.98 18.39
C ASN A 140 -1.79 6.89 17.35
N GLY A 141 -1.69 5.75 16.65
CA GLY A 141 -0.69 5.51 15.63
C GLY A 141 -0.88 6.35 14.37
N SER A 142 0.06 6.21 13.47
CA SER A 142 0.01 6.89 12.19
C SER A 142 -1.14 6.37 11.32
N ARG A 143 -1.79 7.29 10.60
CA ARG A 143 -2.80 7.00 9.57
C ARG A 143 -2.22 7.11 8.17
N LYS A 144 -0.90 7.18 8.09
CA LYS A 144 -0.13 7.28 6.86
C LYS A 144 0.47 5.94 6.47
N VAL A 145 0.81 5.84 5.22
CA VAL A 145 1.76 4.86 4.68
C VAL A 145 2.95 5.60 4.12
N GLU A 146 4.13 5.03 4.29
CA GLU A 146 5.33 5.50 3.62
C GLU A 146 5.41 4.86 2.25
N VAL A 147 5.56 5.65 1.20
CA VAL A 147 5.67 5.14 -0.16
C VAL A 147 6.86 5.74 -0.88
N TYR A 148 7.69 4.85 -1.41
CA TYR A 148 8.90 5.21 -2.15
C TYR A 148 8.93 4.52 -3.50
N GLU A 149 9.64 5.11 -4.45
CA GLU A 149 9.92 4.51 -5.76
C GLU A 149 11.42 4.40 -6.01
N SER A 150 11.81 3.40 -6.79
CA SER A 150 13.20 3.12 -7.15
C SER A 150 13.28 2.40 -8.48
N THR A 151 14.41 2.55 -9.18
CA THR A 151 14.73 1.75 -10.37
C THR A 151 15.75 0.64 -10.10
N ASP A 152 16.31 0.57 -8.89
CA ASP A 152 17.41 -0.34 -8.54
C ASP A 152 17.27 -1.00 -7.16
N MET A 153 16.19 -0.70 -6.41
CA MET A 153 15.93 -1.11 -5.02
C MET A 153 16.98 -0.65 -3.99
N MET A 154 17.95 0.18 -4.40
CA MET A 154 19.01 0.69 -3.53
C MET A 154 18.83 2.17 -3.23
N ASN A 155 18.39 2.92 -4.23
CA ASN A 155 18.15 4.35 -4.14
C ASN A 155 16.63 4.60 -4.21
N TRP A 156 16.07 5.13 -3.13
CA TRP A 156 14.65 5.32 -2.96
C TRP A 156 14.30 6.81 -2.83
N THR A 157 13.23 7.24 -3.49
CA THR A 157 12.67 8.59 -3.38
C THR A 157 11.18 8.48 -3.04
N ARG A 158 10.66 9.43 -2.23
CA ARG A 158 9.24 9.46 -1.90
C ARG A 158 8.39 9.76 -3.14
N THR A 159 7.27 9.08 -3.31
CA THR A 159 6.35 9.31 -4.45
C THR A 159 5.70 10.69 -4.41
N ASN A 160 5.51 11.28 -3.24
CA ASN A 160 4.92 12.60 -3.04
C ASN A 160 5.95 13.72 -2.88
N GLY A 161 7.21 13.45 -3.16
CA GLY A 161 8.33 14.40 -3.04
C GLY A 161 9.04 14.37 -1.70
N ASP A 162 10.32 14.71 -1.72
CA ASP A 162 11.17 14.72 -0.53
C ASP A 162 10.66 15.74 0.53
N GLY A 163 10.74 15.33 1.78
CA GLY A 163 10.36 16.17 2.94
C GLY A 163 8.86 16.22 3.26
N ASN A 164 8.00 15.57 2.46
CA ASN A 164 6.55 15.57 2.70
C ASN A 164 6.07 14.47 3.66
N GLY A 165 6.95 13.52 4.03
CA GLY A 165 6.58 12.37 4.86
C GLY A 165 5.65 11.40 4.16
N GLY A 166 5.00 10.52 4.92
CA GLY A 166 4.04 9.55 4.41
C GLY A 166 2.71 10.17 3.96
N ILE A 167 1.92 9.37 3.27
CA ILE A 167 0.64 9.78 2.70
C ILE A 167 -0.49 9.28 3.60
N THR A 168 -1.36 10.18 4.03
CA THR A 168 -2.55 9.82 4.81
C THR A 168 -3.55 9.09 3.90
N ILE A 169 -3.80 7.83 4.21
CA ILE A 169 -4.75 6.99 3.46
C ILE A 169 -5.91 6.47 4.32
N ASN A 170 -5.92 6.80 5.61
CA ASN A 170 -6.94 6.32 6.54
C ASN A 170 -7.74 7.46 7.13
N THR A 171 -8.94 7.15 7.62
CA THR A 171 -9.88 8.12 8.17
C THR A 171 -9.43 8.67 9.54
N PRO A 172 -9.90 9.87 9.96
CA PRO A 172 -9.53 10.47 11.24
C PRO A 172 -9.81 9.60 12.46
N ASN A 173 -10.88 8.80 12.41
CA ASN A 173 -11.26 7.86 13.47
C ASN A 173 -10.53 6.51 13.42
N ALA A 174 -9.48 6.38 12.61
CA ALA A 174 -8.63 5.19 12.59
C ALA A 174 -7.48 5.32 13.59
N GLY A 175 -7.18 4.26 14.31
CA GLY A 175 -6.11 4.22 15.30
C GLY A 175 -4.73 3.92 14.73
N MET A 176 -4.67 3.26 13.58
CA MET A 176 -3.43 2.84 12.94
C MET A 176 -3.64 2.51 11.47
N THR A 177 -2.54 2.43 10.71
CA THR A 177 -2.49 1.94 9.33
C THR A 177 -1.27 1.03 9.22
N TRP A 178 -1.48 -0.29 9.34
CA TRP A 178 -0.39 -1.25 9.48
C TRP A 178 -0.34 -2.28 8.38
N ALA A 179 0.88 -2.75 8.09
CA ALA A 179 1.19 -3.78 7.12
C ALA A 179 0.49 -3.55 5.75
N PRO A 180 0.77 -2.42 5.11
CA PRO A 180 0.19 -2.14 3.80
C PRO A 180 0.82 -3.03 2.74
N GLU A 181 -0.02 -3.64 1.91
CA GLU A 181 0.38 -4.25 0.65
C GLU A 181 -0.46 -3.71 -0.51
N ALA A 182 -0.08 -3.99 -1.73
CA ALA A 182 -0.80 -3.54 -2.91
C ALA A 182 -0.88 -4.64 -3.98
N TYR A 183 -1.97 -4.64 -4.70
CA TYR A 183 -2.17 -5.49 -5.86
C TYR A 183 -2.78 -4.68 -7.01
N TRP A 184 -2.23 -4.84 -8.23
CA TRP A 184 -2.82 -4.23 -9.41
C TRP A 184 -4.09 -4.97 -9.81
N ASP A 185 -5.17 -4.24 -10.01
CA ASP A 185 -6.44 -4.76 -10.50
C ASP A 185 -6.69 -4.26 -11.93
N ASP A 186 -6.74 -5.21 -12.87
CA ASP A 186 -6.91 -4.89 -14.30
C ASP A 186 -8.28 -4.30 -14.60
N ASP A 187 -9.32 -4.69 -13.85
CA ASP A 187 -10.69 -4.20 -14.05
C ASP A 187 -10.84 -2.76 -13.56
N LEU A 188 -10.17 -2.41 -12.46
CA LEU A 188 -10.12 -1.05 -11.92
C LEU A 188 -9.07 -0.17 -12.62
N ASN A 189 -8.14 -0.77 -13.35
CA ASN A 189 -6.96 -0.12 -13.91
C ASN A 189 -6.25 0.73 -12.83
N ALA A 190 -6.01 0.13 -11.67
CA ALA A 190 -5.48 0.78 -10.48
C ALA A 190 -4.89 -0.22 -9.49
N TYR A 191 -4.09 0.25 -8.56
CA TYR A 191 -3.67 -0.52 -7.40
C TYR A 191 -4.74 -0.48 -6.31
N VAL A 192 -5.06 -1.62 -5.75
CA VAL A 192 -5.79 -1.75 -4.48
C VAL A 192 -4.74 -1.90 -3.39
N VAL A 193 -4.63 -0.90 -2.53
CA VAL A 193 -3.73 -0.88 -1.37
C VAL A 193 -4.55 -1.26 -0.15
N PHE A 194 -4.21 -2.36 0.49
CA PHE A 194 -4.93 -2.87 1.66
C PHE A 194 -4.02 -2.85 2.88
N PHE A 195 -4.62 -2.60 4.03
CA PHE A 195 -3.92 -2.39 5.29
C PHE A 195 -4.81 -2.69 6.49
N SER A 196 -4.20 -2.96 7.62
CA SER A 196 -4.92 -3.24 8.86
C SER A 196 -5.17 -1.97 9.66
N SER A 197 -6.35 -1.85 10.25
CA SER A 197 -6.72 -0.68 11.03
C SER A 197 -7.63 -1.04 12.20
N ARG A 198 -7.40 -0.43 13.35
CA ARG A 198 -8.34 -0.43 14.47
C ARG A 198 -9.24 0.80 14.34
N MET A 199 -10.55 0.63 14.43
CA MET A 199 -11.51 1.70 14.21
C MET A 199 -12.13 2.18 15.51
N PHE A 200 -12.49 3.46 15.55
CA PHE A 200 -13.16 4.13 16.66
C PHE A 200 -14.46 4.79 16.19
N THR A 201 -15.36 5.07 17.12
CA THR A 201 -16.67 5.64 16.81
C THR A 201 -16.59 7.08 16.31
N ASP A 202 -15.53 7.79 16.69
CA ASP A 202 -15.27 9.17 16.32
C ASP A 202 -13.76 9.49 16.28
N ASP A 203 -13.44 10.70 15.87
CA ASP A 203 -12.07 11.18 15.67
C ASP A 203 -11.28 11.38 16.97
N THR A 204 -11.94 11.36 18.14
CA THR A 204 -11.25 11.43 19.44
C THR A 204 -10.55 10.11 19.78
N ARG A 205 -10.96 9.01 19.13
CA ARG A 205 -10.39 7.65 19.28
C ARG A 205 -10.41 7.16 20.73
N THR A 206 -11.44 7.54 21.48
CA THR A 206 -11.61 7.11 22.87
C THR A 206 -12.48 5.86 22.98
N THR A 207 -13.45 5.68 22.08
CA THR A 207 -14.38 4.56 22.08
C THR A 207 -14.17 3.67 20.86
N PRO A 208 -13.59 2.47 21.02
CA PRO A 208 -13.44 1.54 19.89
C PRO A 208 -14.78 1.11 19.30
N VAL A 209 -14.80 0.89 17.98
CA VAL A 209 -15.95 0.29 17.30
C VAL A 209 -16.17 -1.12 17.86
N LYS A 210 -17.42 -1.44 18.21
CA LYS A 210 -17.84 -2.74 18.68
C LYS A 210 -18.43 -3.55 17.53
N ASN A 211 -18.08 -4.82 17.46
CA ASN A 211 -18.75 -5.76 16.58
C ASN A 211 -19.89 -6.44 17.35
N ASP A 212 -21.13 -6.22 16.92
CA ASP A 212 -22.32 -6.73 17.61
C ASP A 212 -22.47 -8.25 17.52
N LYS A 213 -21.90 -8.89 16.49
CA LYS A 213 -21.95 -10.36 16.32
C LYS A 213 -21.05 -11.08 17.34
N THR A 214 -19.87 -10.54 17.61
CA THR A 214 -18.88 -11.17 18.48
C THR A 214 -18.79 -10.54 19.86
N GLY A 215 -19.34 -9.35 20.04
CA GLY A 215 -19.21 -8.55 21.25
C GLY A 215 -17.85 -7.87 21.44
N ASN A 216 -16.90 -8.09 20.54
CA ASN A 216 -15.57 -7.49 20.61
C ASN A 216 -15.62 -5.99 20.30
N SER A 217 -15.01 -5.18 21.18
CA SER A 217 -14.95 -3.72 21.04
C SER A 217 -13.53 -3.18 20.73
N SER A 218 -12.57 -4.06 20.49
CA SER A 218 -11.19 -3.66 20.21
C SER A 218 -10.51 -4.72 19.36
N TYR A 219 -10.61 -4.56 18.06
CA TYR A 219 -10.05 -5.48 17.08
C TYR A 219 -9.60 -4.72 15.84
N ALA A 220 -8.73 -5.32 15.03
CA ALA A 220 -8.28 -4.77 13.78
C ALA A 220 -9.11 -5.31 12.62
N GLN A 221 -9.58 -4.42 11.76
CA GLN A 221 -10.17 -4.71 10.46
C GLN A 221 -9.10 -4.61 9.38
N VAL A 222 -9.35 -5.21 8.21
CA VAL A 222 -8.58 -4.90 7.02
C VAL A 222 -9.39 -3.96 6.14
N ARG A 223 -8.77 -2.88 5.71
CA ARG A 223 -9.34 -1.86 4.85
C ARG A 223 -8.55 -1.76 3.55
N TYR A 224 -9.09 -1.10 2.54
CA TYR A 224 -8.37 -0.80 1.31
C TYR A 224 -8.69 0.60 0.79
N ALA A 225 -7.73 1.17 0.08
CA ALA A 225 -7.89 2.37 -0.73
C ALA A 225 -7.35 2.10 -2.14
N ILE A 226 -7.81 2.86 -3.12
CA ILE A 226 -7.42 2.69 -4.52
C ILE A 226 -6.53 3.85 -4.93
N THR A 227 -5.48 3.55 -5.68
CA THR A 227 -4.56 4.55 -6.23
C THR A 227 -4.06 4.14 -7.62
N ARG A 228 -3.66 5.12 -8.44
CA ARG A 228 -2.98 4.87 -9.71
C ARG A 228 -1.53 5.32 -9.71
N ASP A 229 -1.14 6.12 -8.73
CA ASP A 229 0.13 6.84 -8.71
C ASP A 229 0.85 6.76 -7.35
N PHE A 230 0.25 6.12 -6.35
CA PHE A 230 0.73 6.09 -4.98
C PHE A 230 0.98 7.48 -4.35
N VAL A 231 0.25 8.47 -4.84
CA VAL A 231 0.21 9.84 -4.29
C VAL A 231 -1.22 10.20 -3.91
N ASN A 232 -2.16 9.91 -4.83
CA ASN A 232 -3.57 10.19 -4.67
C ASN A 232 -4.34 8.90 -4.40
N PHE A 233 -5.07 8.87 -3.29
CA PHE A 233 -5.83 7.71 -2.86
C PHE A 233 -7.31 8.03 -2.73
N THR A 234 -8.16 7.05 -2.99
CA THR A 234 -9.58 7.15 -2.64
C THR A 234 -9.76 7.09 -1.13
N GLU A 235 -10.94 7.50 -0.65
CA GLU A 235 -11.35 7.20 0.71
C GLU A 235 -11.30 5.70 0.98
N PRO A 236 -10.78 5.26 2.13
CA PRO A 236 -10.64 3.86 2.44
C PRO A 236 -11.97 3.19 2.74
N GLN A 237 -12.10 1.95 2.29
CA GLN A 237 -13.27 1.13 2.49
C GLN A 237 -12.95 -0.12 3.30
N MET A 238 -13.97 -0.69 3.94
CA MET A 238 -13.85 -1.96 4.64
C MET A 238 -13.63 -3.10 3.63
N TRP A 239 -12.62 -3.92 3.87
CA TRP A 239 -12.34 -5.10 3.07
C TRP A 239 -12.60 -6.41 3.84
N GLN A 240 -12.18 -6.46 5.12
CA GLN A 240 -12.47 -7.57 6.00
C GLN A 240 -12.80 -7.07 7.41
N ASP A 241 -14.02 -7.39 7.86
CA ASP A 241 -14.51 -7.12 9.20
C ASP A 241 -15.22 -8.35 9.74
N THR A 242 -14.49 -9.21 10.45
CA THR A 242 -15.02 -10.45 11.04
C THR A 242 -15.37 -10.28 12.51
N GLY A 243 -15.11 -9.11 13.10
CA GLY A 243 -15.22 -8.88 14.54
C GLY A 243 -14.09 -9.48 15.37
N TYR A 244 -13.10 -10.07 14.70
CA TYR A 244 -11.85 -10.57 15.30
C TYR A 244 -10.67 -9.86 14.65
N SER A 245 -9.59 -9.65 15.40
CA SER A 245 -8.42 -8.96 14.87
C SER A 245 -7.81 -9.70 13.69
N ARG A 246 -7.76 -9.04 12.55
CA ARG A 246 -7.15 -9.51 11.30
C ARG A 246 -6.11 -8.50 10.84
N ILE A 247 -4.88 -8.95 10.61
CA ILE A 247 -3.76 -8.12 10.14
C ILE A 247 -2.94 -8.87 9.09
N ASP A 248 -1.96 -8.20 8.51
CA ASP A 248 -0.93 -8.78 7.64
C ASP A 248 -1.54 -9.58 6.47
N SER A 249 -2.39 -8.93 5.69
CA SER A 249 -3.01 -9.58 4.52
C SER A 249 -2.07 -9.54 3.32
N THR A 250 -2.02 -10.64 2.56
CA THR A 250 -1.37 -10.69 1.25
C THR A 250 -2.27 -11.33 0.22
N VAL A 251 -2.08 -11.02 -1.07
CA VAL A 251 -2.93 -11.49 -2.16
C VAL A 251 -2.12 -12.09 -3.29
N ARG A 252 -2.70 -13.16 -3.88
CA ARG A 252 -2.22 -13.74 -5.13
C ARG A 252 -3.38 -14.07 -6.06
N LYS A 253 -3.29 -13.69 -7.33
CA LYS A 253 -4.25 -14.09 -8.37
C LYS A 253 -3.79 -15.38 -9.03
N ILE A 254 -4.64 -16.41 -9.00
CA ILE A 254 -4.36 -17.74 -9.60
C ILE A 254 -5.63 -18.23 -10.24
N GLY A 255 -5.57 -18.63 -11.52
CA GLY A 255 -6.70 -19.21 -12.24
C GLY A 255 -7.97 -18.36 -12.26
N GLY A 256 -7.84 -17.03 -12.32
CA GLY A 256 -8.96 -16.08 -12.34
C GLY A 256 -9.58 -15.78 -10.97
N TYR A 257 -8.98 -16.27 -9.89
CA TYR A 257 -9.37 -15.95 -8.51
C TYR A 257 -8.26 -15.20 -7.80
N TYR A 258 -8.64 -14.25 -6.97
CA TYR A 258 -7.78 -13.63 -5.95
C TYR A 258 -7.84 -14.48 -4.69
N TYR A 259 -6.70 -14.95 -4.25
CA TYR A 259 -6.52 -15.65 -2.97
C TYR A 259 -5.95 -14.66 -1.97
N ARG A 260 -6.66 -14.43 -0.87
CA ARG A 260 -6.24 -13.56 0.22
C ARG A 260 -5.83 -14.43 1.41
N PHE A 261 -4.62 -14.22 1.89
CA PHE A 261 -4.10 -14.79 3.12
C PHE A 261 -4.06 -13.70 4.18
N THR A 262 -4.70 -13.92 5.31
CA THR A 262 -4.78 -12.92 6.38
C THR A 262 -4.45 -13.56 7.71
N LYS A 263 -3.58 -12.93 8.49
CA LYS A 263 -3.21 -13.41 9.82
C LYS A 263 -4.30 -13.12 10.84
N ASN A 264 -4.65 -14.14 11.59
CA ASN A 264 -5.44 -13.99 12.81
C ASN A 264 -4.54 -13.41 13.93
N GLU A 265 -4.83 -12.19 14.36
CA GLU A 265 -4.11 -11.54 15.46
C GLU A 265 -4.89 -11.61 16.79
N GLN A 266 -6.04 -12.26 16.80
CA GLN A 266 -6.80 -12.47 18.01
C GLN A 266 -6.00 -13.32 19.00
N GLY A 267 -5.84 -12.84 20.22
CA GLY A 267 -5.22 -13.60 21.32
C GLY A 267 -6.15 -14.68 21.83
N GLY A 268 -5.60 -15.75 22.44
CA GLY A 268 -6.38 -16.78 23.09
C GLY A 268 -5.66 -18.13 23.16
N ALA A 269 -6.34 -19.13 23.75
CA ALA A 269 -5.79 -20.48 23.92
C ALA A 269 -5.64 -21.20 22.58
N ALA A 270 -4.63 -22.07 22.49
CA ALA A 270 -4.44 -22.93 21.33
C ALA A 270 -5.65 -23.87 21.14
N GLY A 271 -6.12 -24.01 19.90
CA GLY A 271 -7.19 -24.95 19.53
C GLY A 271 -8.43 -24.33 18.89
N ASP A 272 -8.70 -23.04 19.11
CA ASP A 272 -9.71 -22.31 18.36
C ASP A 272 -9.05 -21.45 17.29
N TYR A 273 -8.94 -21.99 16.09
CA TYR A 273 -8.27 -21.34 14.97
C TYR A 273 -9.09 -20.21 14.32
N ILE A 274 -10.37 -20.08 14.63
CA ILE A 274 -11.27 -19.07 14.08
C ILE A 274 -11.24 -17.80 14.94
N THR A 275 -11.40 -17.95 16.24
CA THR A 275 -11.55 -16.84 17.19
C THR A 275 -10.26 -16.53 17.94
N THR A 276 -9.39 -17.51 18.11
CA THR A 276 -8.15 -17.40 18.89
C THR A 276 -6.95 -18.00 18.16
N GLY A 277 -5.75 -17.67 18.64
CA GLY A 277 -4.50 -18.17 18.04
C GLY A 277 -4.01 -17.37 16.85
N LYS A 278 -2.74 -17.60 16.49
CA LYS A 278 -2.02 -16.92 15.40
C LYS A 278 -2.02 -17.81 14.14
N SER A 279 -3.19 -18.01 13.53
CA SER A 279 -3.35 -18.80 12.31
C SER A 279 -3.43 -17.90 11.08
N ILE A 280 -3.33 -18.50 9.89
CA ILE A 280 -3.53 -17.83 8.62
C ILE A 280 -4.85 -18.30 8.02
N PHE A 281 -5.73 -17.36 7.72
CA PHE A 281 -6.95 -17.60 6.99
C PHE A 281 -6.70 -17.46 5.49
N LEU A 282 -7.34 -18.33 4.72
CA LEU A 282 -7.34 -18.31 3.27
C LEU A 282 -8.76 -18.11 2.77
N GLU A 283 -8.94 -17.07 1.99
CA GLU A 283 -10.19 -16.78 1.28
C GLU A 283 -9.93 -16.66 -0.21
N ARG A 284 -10.96 -16.80 -1.03
CA ARG A 284 -10.86 -16.53 -2.47
C ARG A 284 -12.08 -15.81 -3.00
N SER A 285 -11.86 -14.93 -3.97
CA SER A 285 -12.92 -14.23 -4.70
C SER A 285 -12.52 -14.02 -6.15
N LYS A 286 -13.51 -13.82 -7.04
CA LYS A 286 -13.27 -13.32 -8.40
C LYS A 286 -13.06 -11.83 -8.47
N VAL A 287 -13.43 -11.10 -7.42
CA VAL A 287 -13.31 -9.64 -7.30
C VAL A 287 -12.34 -9.35 -6.17
N LEU A 288 -11.29 -8.57 -6.48
CA LEU A 288 -10.24 -8.25 -5.50
C LEU A 288 -10.80 -7.51 -4.29
N THR A 289 -11.69 -6.56 -4.52
CA THR A 289 -12.30 -5.70 -3.48
C THR A 289 -13.52 -6.32 -2.78
N ALA A 290 -13.84 -7.59 -3.03
CA ALA A 290 -14.97 -8.25 -2.38
C ALA A 290 -14.80 -8.24 -0.85
N PRO A 291 -15.77 -7.73 -0.08
CA PRO A 291 -15.68 -7.67 1.36
C PRO A 291 -15.95 -9.04 2.00
N THR A 292 -15.37 -9.26 3.19
CA THR A 292 -15.68 -10.39 4.07
C THR A 292 -16.12 -9.87 5.44
N THR A 293 -17.27 -10.35 5.93
CA THR A 293 -17.86 -9.97 7.22
C THR A 293 -18.14 -11.16 8.14
N GLU A 294 -17.68 -12.34 7.74
CA GLU A 294 -17.84 -13.58 8.51
C GLU A 294 -16.48 -14.15 8.89
N ALA A 295 -16.41 -14.81 10.07
CA ALA A 295 -15.19 -15.39 10.62
C ALA A 295 -14.81 -16.71 9.94
#